data_6733a68112a2e0174ac9c1ca86c49a9f
#
_entry.id   6733a68112a2e0174ac9c1ca86c49a9f
#
_cell.length_a   1.000
_cell.length_b   1.000
_cell.length_c   1.000
_cell.angle_alpha   90.00
_cell.angle_beta   90.00
_cell.angle_gamma   90.00
#
_symmetry.space_group_name_H-M   'P 1'
#
loop_
_entity.id
_entity.type
_entity.pdbx_description
1 polymer ?
#
loop_
_entity_poly.entity_id
_entity_poly.type
_entity_poly.pdbx_seq_one_letter_code
_entity_poly.pdbx_strand_id
1 'polypeptide(L)'
;MEQLKHECGVAMIRLLKPLEYYEKKYGTWAYGFNKLYLMMEKQHNRGQEGAGIASVSLRNEPGTEYMFREKAEGKDAITEIFSRVTEEMKGELLMGHLRYSTTGKSGLTFVHPFLRRNNWRAKNLCLCGNFNMTNIDEVFQFLTQQGQSPRIYGDSYITLELMGHRLDREVERLFVEAKEQGLEGTAITDYIDNNVEMANVLRSTMKHYDGGYVMCGLTGSGEMFSVRDPWGIRPAFYYRDDEIIALASERPVLQTTFDLQAEDICELQPGQALIVRQNGESKLEQIMPAQQLSACSFERIYFSRGSDRDIYQERKRLGEQLTPAIMRAIDNDVANTVFSYIPNTAEVAYYGMTDGFRQQGYNVRTEKVVWKDIKMRTFIADNSERNDLAAHVYDISYGSLRPGIDNLVIIDDSIVRGTTLRESIFKILDRLHPKKIVMVSSSPQIRYPDYYGIDMARLEEFCAFRATMALIEERGLWQLVNDTYLACKQELAKPKEQMQNCVRAVYEPFTVDEINQKIVEMLRPADMQAPIELVFQSIEGLHEACPNHPGDWYFTGHYPTPGGNKLVNQAFINYVDQKLKREQ
;
A
#
# COMPACT_ATOMS: atom_id res chain seq x y z
N MET A 1 -16.11 7.27 -8.99
CA MET A 1 -15.33 6.01 -9.06
C MET A 1 -14.60 5.87 -7.75
N GLU A 2 -15.06 4.97 -6.90
CA GLU A 2 -14.27 4.56 -5.74
C GLU A 2 -13.25 3.52 -6.22
N GLN A 3 -12.10 3.99 -6.72
CA GLN A 3 -10.94 3.11 -6.80
C GLN A 3 -10.46 2.86 -5.38
N LEU A 4 -10.06 1.61 -5.11
CA LEU A 4 -9.17 1.33 -3.98
C LEU A 4 -8.05 2.36 -4.05
N LYS A 5 -7.92 3.11 -3.01
CA LYS A 5 -6.90 4.12 -2.91
C LYS A 5 -5.58 3.41 -2.68
N HIS A 6 -4.54 3.87 -3.37
CA HIS A 6 -3.25 3.21 -3.46
C HIS A 6 -2.38 3.47 -2.23
N GLU A 7 -1.33 2.70 -2.08
CA GLU A 7 -0.32 2.86 -1.04
C GLU A 7 0.73 3.90 -1.43
N CYS A 8 1.48 4.40 -0.43
CA CYS A 8 2.61 5.28 -0.64
C CYS A 8 3.77 4.60 -1.39
N GLY A 9 4.56 5.39 -2.13
CA GLY A 9 5.80 4.97 -2.76
C GLY A 9 7.01 5.66 -2.13
N VAL A 10 8.10 4.91 -1.92
CA VAL A 10 9.37 5.46 -1.43
C VAL A 10 10.48 5.26 -2.45
N ALA A 11 11.39 6.23 -2.52
CA ALA A 11 12.60 6.16 -3.34
C ALA A 11 13.77 6.79 -2.59
N MET A 12 14.94 6.15 -2.61
CA MET A 12 16.16 6.69 -2.01
C MET A 12 17.34 6.46 -2.93
N ILE A 13 18.27 7.39 -2.93
CA ILE A 13 19.56 7.28 -3.65
C ILE A 13 20.68 7.82 -2.75
N ARG A 14 21.75 7.05 -2.64
CA ARG A 14 23.04 7.47 -2.10
C ARG A 14 24.07 7.44 -3.21
N LEU A 15 24.64 8.59 -3.55
CA LEU A 15 25.75 8.73 -4.49
C LEU A 15 27.08 8.45 -3.75
N LEU A 16 27.82 7.40 -4.11
CA LEU A 16 29.00 6.92 -3.40
C LEU A 16 30.30 7.63 -3.82
N LYS A 17 30.30 8.28 -4.99
CA LYS A 17 31.43 9.09 -5.48
C LYS A 17 31.18 10.58 -5.18
N PRO A 18 32.21 11.43 -5.24
CA PRO A 18 32.04 12.87 -5.19
C PRO A 18 31.12 13.39 -6.29
N LEU A 19 30.34 14.47 -6.03
CA LEU A 19 29.35 15.00 -6.99
C LEU A 19 29.96 15.36 -8.35
N GLU A 20 31.20 15.85 -8.35
CA GLU A 20 31.96 16.20 -9.56
C GLU A 20 32.22 14.98 -10.49
N TYR A 21 32.25 13.76 -9.91
CA TYR A 21 32.38 12.53 -10.69
C TYR A 21 31.15 12.32 -11.59
N TYR A 22 29.94 12.51 -11.03
CA TYR A 22 28.69 12.33 -11.78
C TYR A 22 28.51 13.43 -12.82
N GLU A 23 28.85 14.68 -12.49
CA GLU A 23 28.80 15.79 -13.43
C GLU A 23 29.74 15.55 -14.62
N LYS A 24 30.97 15.08 -14.39
CA LYS A 24 31.90 14.73 -15.44
C LYS A 24 31.46 13.53 -16.27
N LYS A 25 30.94 12.47 -15.63
CA LYS A 25 30.57 11.22 -16.30
C LYS A 25 29.26 11.33 -17.07
N TYR A 26 28.25 12.01 -16.50
CA TYR A 26 26.88 12.06 -17.02
C TYR A 26 26.49 13.43 -17.58
N GLY A 27 27.40 14.41 -17.54
CA GLY A 27 27.20 15.74 -18.14
C GLY A 27 26.26 16.67 -17.39
N THR A 28 25.91 16.35 -16.12
CA THR A 28 24.99 17.16 -15.33
C THR A 28 25.22 17.02 -13.82
N TRP A 29 25.13 18.11 -13.09
CA TRP A 29 25.10 18.10 -11.63
C TRP A 29 23.85 17.42 -11.07
N ALA A 30 22.76 17.40 -11.85
CA ALA A 30 21.46 16.91 -11.44
C ALA A 30 21.30 15.38 -11.61
N TYR A 31 22.36 14.61 -11.86
CA TYR A 31 22.29 13.17 -12.09
C TYR A 31 21.42 12.44 -11.05
N GLY A 32 21.67 12.67 -9.76
CA GLY A 32 20.91 12.03 -8.68
C GLY A 32 19.42 12.42 -8.70
N PHE A 33 19.11 13.70 -8.92
CA PHE A 33 17.73 14.17 -9.05
C PHE A 33 17.02 13.61 -10.28
N ASN A 34 17.73 13.49 -11.42
CA ASN A 34 17.17 12.90 -12.64
C ASN A 34 16.79 11.43 -12.41
N LYS A 35 17.66 10.68 -11.71
CA LYS A 35 17.37 9.29 -11.33
C LYS A 35 16.21 9.20 -10.32
N LEU A 36 16.18 10.09 -9.32
CA LEU A 36 15.08 10.15 -8.35
C LEU A 36 13.75 10.49 -9.04
N TYR A 37 13.74 11.45 -9.97
CA TYR A 37 12.57 11.77 -10.79
C TYR A 37 12.02 10.55 -11.50
N LEU A 38 12.89 9.81 -12.21
CA LEU A 38 12.50 8.57 -12.90
C LEU A 38 11.96 7.51 -11.94
N MET A 39 12.58 7.33 -10.78
CA MET A 39 12.08 6.39 -9.77
C MET A 39 10.70 6.79 -9.27
N MET A 40 10.43 8.07 -9.06
CA MET A 40 9.13 8.55 -8.62
C MET A 40 8.07 8.42 -9.72
N GLU A 41 8.38 8.80 -10.96
CA GLU A 41 7.48 8.62 -12.11
C GLU A 41 7.15 7.14 -12.36
N LYS A 42 8.12 6.24 -12.18
CA LYS A 42 7.89 4.80 -12.30
C LYS A 42 7.05 4.21 -11.17
N GLN A 43 6.84 4.94 -10.09
CA GLN A 43 5.97 4.57 -8.95
C GLN A 43 4.67 5.40 -8.88
N HIS A 44 4.32 6.18 -9.91
CA HIS A 44 3.11 7.01 -9.89
C HIS A 44 1.80 6.21 -9.72
N ASN A 45 1.83 4.90 -9.95
CA ASN A 45 0.73 3.99 -9.62
C ASN A 45 0.43 3.97 -8.12
N ARG A 46 1.39 4.28 -7.24
CA ARG A 46 1.23 4.30 -5.78
C ARG A 46 0.61 5.61 -5.30
N GLY A 47 1.29 6.69 -5.18
CA GLY A 47 0.76 7.93 -4.63
C GLY A 47 0.45 8.99 -5.70
N GLN A 48 -0.78 9.53 -5.71
CA GLN A 48 -1.22 10.58 -6.65
C GLN A 48 -1.80 11.82 -5.94
N GLU A 49 -1.76 11.90 -4.62
CA GLU A 49 -2.31 13.02 -3.86
C GLU A 49 -1.27 14.06 -3.48
N GLY A 50 -0.01 13.70 -3.57
CA GLY A 50 1.09 14.58 -3.29
C GLY A 50 2.42 13.88 -3.44
N ALA A 51 3.48 14.66 -3.59
CA ALA A 51 4.84 14.18 -3.67
C ALA A 51 5.79 15.08 -2.87
N GLY A 52 6.93 14.53 -2.49
CA GLY A 52 7.97 15.33 -1.88
C GLY A 52 9.33 14.69 -2.03
N ILE A 53 10.34 15.54 -1.99
CA ILE A 53 11.75 15.16 -2.07
C ILE A 53 12.55 15.79 -0.95
N ALA A 54 13.66 15.17 -0.60
CA ALA A 54 14.68 15.75 0.25
C ALA A 54 16.07 15.41 -0.28
N SER A 55 17.04 16.28 0.02
CA SER A 55 18.44 16.04 -0.27
C SER A 55 19.32 16.44 0.92
N VAL A 56 20.46 15.77 1.05
CA VAL A 56 21.49 16.12 2.04
C VAL A 56 22.84 16.16 1.34
N SER A 57 23.55 17.29 1.53
CA SER A 57 24.93 17.45 1.09
C SER A 57 25.89 17.12 2.23
N LEU A 58 26.92 16.33 1.94
CA LEU A 58 27.91 15.91 2.93
C LEU A 58 28.99 16.97 3.19
N ARG A 59 29.23 17.85 2.22
CA ARG A 59 30.30 18.85 2.25
C ARG A 59 29.71 20.23 2.47
N ASN A 60 29.57 20.63 3.74
CA ASN A 60 29.02 21.93 4.09
C ASN A 60 29.84 22.59 5.19
N GLU A 61 30.00 23.90 5.04
CA GLU A 61 30.59 24.72 6.07
C GLU A 61 29.49 25.24 7.04
N PRO A 62 29.82 25.50 8.31
CA PRO A 62 28.89 26.16 9.22
C PRO A 62 28.36 27.45 8.64
N GLY A 63 27.03 27.65 8.71
CA GLY A 63 26.36 28.83 8.15
C GLY A 63 25.76 28.61 6.75
N THR A 64 25.94 27.43 6.15
CA THR A 64 25.29 27.04 4.89
C THR A 64 24.20 26.01 5.11
N GLU A 65 23.14 26.04 4.29
CA GLU A 65 22.10 25.00 4.30
C GLU A 65 22.65 23.71 3.65
N TYR A 66 22.33 22.56 4.24
CA TYR A 66 22.81 21.26 3.78
C TYR A 66 21.71 20.20 3.67
N MET A 67 20.50 20.52 4.12
CA MET A 67 19.35 19.61 4.07
C MET A 67 18.15 20.33 3.49
N PHE A 68 17.79 19.98 2.27
CA PHE A 68 16.70 20.59 1.51
C PHE A 68 15.48 19.67 1.46
N ARG A 69 14.31 20.28 1.34
CA ARG A 69 13.05 19.56 1.22
C ARG A 69 12.04 20.35 0.42
N GLU A 70 11.46 19.73 -0.62
CA GLU A 70 10.35 20.27 -1.40
C GLU A 70 9.15 19.33 -1.35
N LYS A 71 7.94 19.92 -1.35
CA LYS A 71 6.67 19.19 -1.31
C LYS A 71 5.63 19.88 -2.16
N ALA A 72 4.75 19.07 -2.80
CA ALA A 72 3.58 19.56 -3.53
C ALA A 72 2.39 18.60 -3.37
N GLU A 73 1.19 19.10 -3.66
CA GLU A 73 -0.06 18.34 -3.63
C GLU A 73 -0.63 18.20 -5.04
N GLY A 74 -1.49 17.18 -5.21
CA GLY A 74 -2.22 16.95 -6.45
C GLY A 74 -1.48 16.07 -7.45
N LYS A 75 -2.09 15.88 -8.60
CA LYS A 75 -1.64 14.93 -9.62
C LYS A 75 -0.32 15.30 -10.28
N ASP A 76 -0.02 16.58 -10.38
CA ASP A 76 1.18 17.11 -11.02
C ASP A 76 2.31 17.37 -10.01
N ALA A 77 2.14 16.90 -8.77
CA ALA A 77 3.06 17.16 -7.67
C ALA A 77 4.51 16.79 -7.98
N ILE A 78 4.76 15.67 -8.69
CA ILE A 78 6.12 15.26 -9.09
C ILE A 78 6.74 16.33 -9.99
N THR A 79 6.07 16.71 -11.06
CA THR A 79 6.55 17.74 -12.00
C THR A 79 6.78 19.08 -11.28
N GLU A 80 5.85 19.45 -10.39
CA GLU A 80 5.93 20.70 -9.64
C GLU A 80 7.16 20.75 -8.73
N ILE A 81 7.42 19.71 -7.92
CA ILE A 81 8.58 19.69 -7.03
C ILE A 81 9.90 19.69 -7.80
N PHE A 82 9.99 18.93 -8.91
CA PHE A 82 11.23 18.88 -9.69
C PHE A 82 11.49 20.17 -10.48
N SER A 83 10.46 20.96 -10.81
CA SER A 83 10.64 22.30 -11.39
C SER A 83 11.26 23.31 -10.43
N ARG A 84 11.24 23.04 -9.10
CA ARG A 84 11.82 23.88 -8.05
C ARG A 84 13.23 23.46 -7.65
N VAL A 85 13.74 22.35 -8.19
CA VAL A 85 15.09 21.87 -7.88
C VAL A 85 16.12 22.82 -8.47
N THR A 86 17.03 23.32 -7.61
CA THR A 86 18.15 24.19 -7.97
C THR A 86 19.49 23.52 -7.67
N GLU A 87 20.57 24.06 -8.23
CA GLU A 87 21.92 23.54 -7.97
C GLU A 87 22.34 23.60 -6.50
N GLU A 88 21.79 24.55 -5.73
CA GLU A 88 22.04 24.66 -4.29
C GLU A 88 21.55 23.44 -3.51
N MET A 89 20.56 22.73 -4.05
CA MET A 89 19.99 21.51 -3.43
C MET A 89 20.80 20.24 -3.72
N LYS A 90 21.87 20.32 -4.52
CA LYS A 90 22.69 19.15 -4.84
C LYS A 90 23.24 18.50 -3.58
N GLY A 91 23.23 17.16 -3.57
CA GLY A 91 23.67 16.38 -2.42
C GLY A 91 23.90 14.92 -2.78
N GLU A 92 24.65 14.23 -1.95
CA GLU A 92 24.96 12.82 -2.13
C GLU A 92 23.85 11.90 -1.64
N LEU A 93 22.94 12.39 -0.79
CA LEU A 93 21.78 11.64 -0.29
C LEU A 93 20.50 12.27 -0.82
N LEU A 94 19.65 11.44 -1.40
CA LEU A 94 18.40 11.87 -2.01
C LEU A 94 17.26 10.95 -1.55
N MET A 95 16.10 11.55 -1.29
CA MET A 95 14.88 10.85 -0.86
C MET A 95 13.69 11.38 -1.65
N GLY A 96 12.80 10.50 -2.08
CA GLY A 96 11.53 10.81 -2.72
C GLY A 96 10.39 10.03 -2.10
N HIS A 97 9.21 10.63 -2.08
CA HIS A 97 7.99 10.03 -1.56
C HIS A 97 6.78 10.41 -2.41
N LEU A 98 5.96 9.43 -2.69
CA LEU A 98 4.64 9.59 -3.31
C LEU A 98 3.58 9.29 -2.27
N ARG A 99 2.72 10.27 -2.01
CA ARG A 99 1.72 10.16 -0.98
C ARG A 99 0.40 9.66 -1.51
N TYR A 100 -0.14 8.75 -0.74
CA TYR A 100 -1.54 8.42 -0.75
C TYR A 100 -2.12 8.53 0.69
N SER A 101 -3.26 9.19 0.86
CA SER A 101 -3.89 9.39 2.18
C SER A 101 -4.96 8.30 2.40
N THR A 102 -4.70 7.39 3.33
CA THR A 102 -5.63 6.28 3.64
C THR A 102 -6.62 6.66 4.75
N THR A 103 -6.12 7.03 5.91
CA THR A 103 -6.94 7.35 7.10
C THR A 103 -6.65 8.76 7.65
N GLY A 104 -5.62 9.42 7.13
CA GLY A 104 -5.12 10.69 7.63
C GLY A 104 -5.79 11.92 7.02
N LYS A 105 -5.49 13.08 7.62
CA LYS A 105 -5.88 14.38 7.07
C LYS A 105 -5.15 14.64 5.75
N SER A 106 -5.84 15.27 4.79
CA SER A 106 -5.23 15.78 3.56
C SER A 106 -4.54 17.12 3.80
N GLY A 107 -3.73 17.57 2.85
CA GLY A 107 -3.05 18.86 2.89
C GLY A 107 -1.53 18.73 2.89
N LEU A 108 -0.84 19.78 2.42
CA LEU A 108 0.62 19.83 2.27
C LEU A 108 1.38 19.51 3.58
N THR A 109 0.77 19.83 4.73
CA THR A 109 1.32 19.50 6.06
C THR A 109 1.60 18.01 6.23
N PHE A 110 0.76 17.14 5.62
CA PHE A 110 0.85 15.70 5.75
C PHE A 110 1.58 15.01 4.58
N VAL A 111 2.03 15.76 3.58
CA VAL A 111 2.89 15.22 2.51
C VAL A 111 4.28 14.95 3.08
N HIS A 112 4.83 13.76 2.83
CA HIS A 112 6.22 13.42 3.16
C HIS A 112 7.20 14.06 2.14
N PRO A 113 8.49 14.21 2.51
CA PRO A 113 9.13 13.85 3.77
C PRO A 113 8.83 14.85 4.89
N PHE A 114 8.84 14.35 6.11
CA PHE A 114 8.83 15.16 7.32
C PHE A 114 10.27 15.52 7.72
N LEU A 115 10.48 16.74 8.20
CA LEU A 115 11.81 17.24 8.57
C LEU A 115 11.78 17.79 10.00
N ARG A 116 12.63 17.22 10.85
CA ARG A 116 12.97 17.72 12.17
C ARG A 116 14.29 18.45 12.10
N ARG A 117 14.31 19.71 12.53
CA ARG A 117 15.51 20.55 12.52
C ARG A 117 16.07 20.79 13.92
N ASN A 118 17.39 20.86 13.98
CA ASN A 118 18.15 21.15 15.20
C ASN A 118 19.46 21.86 14.82
N ASN A 119 20.05 22.61 15.75
CA ASN A 119 21.38 23.22 15.57
C ASN A 119 22.51 22.19 15.52
N TRP A 120 22.33 21.03 16.14
CA TRP A 120 23.25 19.90 15.98
C TRP A 120 22.94 19.19 14.69
N ARG A 121 23.95 19.13 13.79
CA ARG A 121 23.83 18.49 12.48
C ARG A 121 23.29 17.07 12.58
N ALA A 122 23.87 16.23 13.47
CA ALA A 122 23.47 14.86 13.68
C ALA A 122 22.04 14.68 14.25
N LYS A 123 21.44 15.71 14.86
CA LYS A 123 20.06 15.69 15.36
C LYS A 123 19.01 16.06 14.31
N ASN A 124 19.42 16.51 13.11
CA ASN A 124 18.48 16.73 12.01
C ASN A 124 18.08 15.41 11.38
N LEU A 125 16.79 15.24 11.18
CA LEU A 125 16.21 14.00 10.64
C LEU A 125 15.13 14.32 9.63
N CYS A 126 15.28 13.78 8.43
CA CYS A 126 14.25 13.75 7.40
C CYS A 126 13.70 12.33 7.29
N LEU A 127 12.37 12.16 7.35
CA LEU A 127 11.69 10.86 7.38
C LEU A 127 10.57 10.80 6.36
N CYS A 128 10.51 9.71 5.61
CA CYS A 128 9.34 9.32 4.83
C CYS A 128 9.09 7.81 4.97
N GLY A 129 7.97 7.32 4.44
CA GLY A 129 7.73 5.89 4.42
C GLY A 129 6.36 5.51 3.87
N ASN A 130 6.24 4.24 3.57
CA ASN A 130 4.98 3.56 3.34
C ASN A 130 4.63 2.81 4.63
N PHE A 131 3.76 3.37 5.45
CA PHE A 131 3.44 2.78 6.75
C PHE A 131 2.07 3.21 7.27
N ASN A 132 1.49 2.36 8.11
CA ASN A 132 0.37 2.68 8.98
C ASN A 132 0.54 1.97 10.32
N MET A 133 0.41 2.73 11.41
CA MET A 133 0.57 2.23 12.77
C MET A 133 -0.79 1.93 13.39
N THR A 134 -0.93 0.73 13.93
CA THR A 134 -2.14 0.32 14.66
C THR A 134 -2.18 0.88 16.08
N ASN A 135 -1.04 1.38 16.59
CA ASN A 135 -0.88 1.78 17.99
C ASN A 135 -0.35 3.21 18.19
N ILE A 136 -0.70 4.10 17.28
CA ILE A 136 -0.19 5.48 17.33
C ILE A 136 -0.56 6.22 18.62
N ASP A 137 -1.72 5.91 19.21
CA ASP A 137 -2.17 6.46 20.49
C ASP A 137 -1.21 6.08 21.64
N GLU A 138 -0.74 4.83 21.64
CA GLU A 138 0.19 4.32 22.65
C GLU A 138 1.55 5.03 22.50
N VAL A 139 2.01 5.24 21.27
CA VAL A 139 3.26 5.96 20.98
C VAL A 139 3.14 7.44 21.39
N PHE A 140 2.00 8.07 21.12
CA PHE A 140 1.73 9.45 21.53
C PHE A 140 1.74 9.59 23.06
N GLN A 141 1.06 8.68 23.77
CA GLN A 141 1.06 8.66 25.23
C GLN A 141 2.47 8.43 25.79
N PHE A 142 3.24 7.54 25.18
CA PHE A 142 4.64 7.32 25.59
C PHE A 142 5.46 8.62 25.48
N LEU A 143 5.35 9.36 24.37
CA LEU A 143 6.06 10.64 24.19
C LEU A 143 5.64 11.68 25.24
N THR A 144 4.35 11.80 25.50
CA THR A 144 3.83 12.75 26.52
C THR A 144 4.30 12.38 27.94
N GLN A 145 4.35 11.10 28.27
CA GLN A 145 4.92 10.63 29.55
C GLN A 145 6.43 10.91 29.67
N GLN A 146 7.15 11.02 28.56
CA GLN A 146 8.55 11.47 28.54
C GLN A 146 8.71 13.01 28.60
N GLY A 147 7.62 13.74 28.83
CA GLY A 147 7.63 15.20 28.92
C GLY A 147 7.61 15.93 27.57
N GLN A 148 7.37 15.22 26.47
CA GLN A 148 7.26 15.83 25.14
C GLN A 148 5.82 16.29 24.85
N SER A 149 5.69 17.30 23.98
CA SER A 149 4.41 17.84 23.53
C SER A 149 4.35 17.87 22.00
N PRO A 150 4.07 16.73 21.34
CA PRO A 150 3.97 16.69 19.88
C PRO A 150 2.89 17.65 19.37
N ARG A 151 3.24 18.50 18.38
CA ARG A 151 2.37 19.57 17.89
C ARG A 151 1.26 19.10 16.95
N ILE A 152 1.48 17.98 16.29
CA ILE A 152 0.55 17.42 15.29
C ILE A 152 0.23 15.98 15.69
N TYR A 153 -1.05 15.68 15.79
CA TYR A 153 -1.52 14.31 15.97
C TYR A 153 -1.67 13.64 14.60
N GLY A 154 -0.77 12.75 14.29
CA GLY A 154 -0.73 11.96 13.06
C GLY A 154 0.45 11.00 13.12
N ASP A 155 0.28 9.81 12.58
CA ASP A 155 1.25 8.72 12.66
C ASP A 155 2.66 9.13 12.18
N SER A 156 2.76 9.78 11.03
CA SER A 156 4.03 10.21 10.44
C SER A 156 4.79 11.20 11.32
N TYR A 157 4.08 12.16 11.92
CA TYR A 157 4.69 13.17 12.77
C TYR A 157 5.12 12.58 14.12
N ILE A 158 4.25 11.77 14.73
CA ILE A 158 4.55 11.10 16.01
C ILE A 158 5.73 10.13 15.85
N THR A 159 5.79 9.42 14.72
CA THR A 159 6.92 8.54 14.36
C THR A 159 8.23 9.32 14.23
N LEU A 160 8.21 10.46 13.55
CA LEU A 160 9.37 11.36 13.44
C LEU A 160 9.86 11.81 14.82
N GLU A 161 8.94 12.22 15.70
CA GLU A 161 9.31 12.74 17.02
C GLU A 161 9.87 11.64 17.93
N LEU A 162 9.32 10.43 17.89
CA LEU A 162 9.90 9.32 18.66
C LEU A 162 11.31 8.96 18.18
N MET A 163 11.50 8.84 16.86
CA MET A 163 12.82 8.53 16.29
C MET A 163 13.81 9.66 16.55
N GLY A 164 13.39 10.92 16.41
CA GLY A 164 14.20 12.09 16.71
C GLY A 164 14.61 12.14 18.21
N HIS A 165 13.70 11.78 19.11
CA HIS A 165 14.03 11.68 20.54
C HIS A 165 15.10 10.62 20.83
N ARG A 166 15.06 9.48 20.14
CA ARG A 166 16.09 8.44 20.28
C ARG A 166 17.43 8.89 19.69
N LEU A 167 17.38 9.57 18.56
CA LEU A 167 18.57 10.17 17.93
C LEU A 167 19.20 11.24 18.82
N ASP A 168 18.41 12.10 19.46
CA ASP A 168 18.92 13.09 20.41
C ASP A 168 19.72 12.42 21.54
N ARG A 169 19.22 11.34 22.11
CA ARG A 169 19.90 10.63 23.20
C ARG A 169 21.21 9.98 22.74
N GLU A 170 21.25 9.44 21.52
CA GLU A 170 22.48 8.87 20.96
C GLU A 170 23.54 9.96 20.74
N VAL A 171 23.14 11.10 20.19
CA VAL A 171 24.03 12.25 20.00
C VAL A 171 24.52 12.82 21.33
N GLU A 172 23.66 12.91 22.35
CA GLU A 172 24.07 13.37 23.69
C GLU A 172 25.06 12.42 24.36
N ARG A 173 24.90 11.12 24.21
CA ARG A 173 25.88 10.13 24.68
C ARG A 173 27.26 10.38 24.04
N LEU A 174 27.29 10.52 22.73
CA LEU A 174 28.52 10.77 21.96
C LEU A 174 29.14 12.12 22.29
N PHE A 175 28.33 13.15 22.57
CA PHE A 175 28.83 14.46 23.02
C PHE A 175 29.60 14.33 24.34
N VAL A 176 29.07 13.60 25.31
CA VAL A 176 29.75 13.35 26.60
C VAL A 176 31.06 12.62 26.36
N GLU A 177 31.07 11.55 25.56
CA GLU A 177 32.28 10.80 25.22
C GLU A 177 33.34 11.66 24.52
N ALA A 178 32.93 12.55 23.59
CA ALA A 178 33.83 13.48 22.92
C ALA A 178 34.48 14.47 23.90
N LYS A 179 33.69 14.96 24.87
CA LYS A 179 34.21 15.86 25.93
C LYS A 179 35.17 15.13 26.88
N GLU A 180 34.90 13.89 27.25
CA GLU A 180 35.79 13.06 28.05
C GLU A 180 37.13 12.79 27.34
N GLN A 181 37.14 12.74 26.00
CA GLN A 181 38.36 12.65 25.20
C GLN A 181 39.05 14.00 24.99
N GLY A 182 38.53 15.09 25.56
CA GLY A 182 39.12 16.42 25.48
C GLY A 182 38.91 17.12 24.12
N LEU A 183 37.96 16.65 23.29
CA LEU A 183 37.65 17.27 22.01
C LEU A 183 36.94 18.61 22.19
N GLU A 184 37.21 19.57 21.29
CA GLU A 184 36.62 20.91 21.28
C GLU A 184 36.23 21.36 19.87
N GLY A 185 35.33 22.34 19.77
CA GLY A 185 34.91 22.95 18.50
C GLY A 185 34.32 21.95 17.51
N THR A 186 34.75 22.04 16.26
CA THR A 186 34.27 21.17 15.16
C THR A 186 34.69 19.70 15.33
N ALA A 187 35.76 19.41 16.08
CA ALA A 187 36.19 18.05 16.37
C ALA A 187 35.13 17.25 17.14
N ILE A 188 34.27 17.91 17.93
CA ILE A 188 33.13 17.26 18.59
C ILE A 188 32.09 16.84 17.54
N THR A 189 31.78 17.71 16.59
CA THR A 189 30.84 17.41 15.50
C THR A 189 31.36 16.23 14.66
N ASP A 190 32.64 16.26 14.27
CA ASP A 190 33.25 15.19 13.48
C ASP A 190 33.25 13.85 14.25
N TYR A 191 33.51 13.89 15.54
CA TYR A 191 33.43 12.70 16.40
C TYR A 191 32.01 12.12 16.41
N ILE A 192 30.99 12.97 16.63
CA ILE A 192 29.59 12.53 16.67
C ILE A 192 29.19 11.96 15.31
N ASP A 193 29.40 12.71 14.20
CA ASP A 193 29.01 12.29 12.87
C ASP A 193 29.64 10.96 12.43
N ASN A 194 30.86 10.67 12.88
CA ASN A 194 31.56 9.41 12.59
C ASN A 194 31.15 8.24 13.50
N ASN A 195 30.51 8.49 14.65
CA ASN A 195 30.22 7.47 15.66
C ASN A 195 28.74 7.25 15.94
N VAL A 196 27.81 7.96 15.29
CA VAL A 196 26.37 7.69 15.42
C VAL A 196 26.08 6.25 15.00
N GLU A 197 25.48 5.49 15.91
CA GLU A 197 25.03 4.13 15.65
C GLU A 197 23.52 4.10 15.38
N MET A 198 23.17 4.31 14.10
CA MET A 198 21.76 4.35 13.65
C MET A 198 21.00 3.05 13.98
N ALA A 199 21.66 1.90 14.00
CA ALA A 199 21.06 0.63 14.42
C ALA A 199 20.51 0.69 15.86
N ASN A 200 21.20 1.35 16.79
CA ASN A 200 20.73 1.51 18.17
C ASN A 200 19.51 2.44 18.23
N VAL A 201 19.51 3.52 17.45
CA VAL A 201 18.37 4.43 17.32
C VAL A 201 17.16 3.67 16.79
N LEU A 202 17.31 2.89 15.73
CA LEU A 202 16.25 2.10 15.14
C LEU A 202 15.72 1.03 16.12
N ARG A 203 16.57 0.24 16.76
CA ARG A 203 16.14 -0.77 17.76
C ARG A 203 15.36 -0.15 18.90
N SER A 204 15.82 0.98 19.43
CA SER A 204 15.15 1.68 20.53
C SER A 204 13.83 2.33 20.13
N THR A 205 13.63 2.58 18.84
CA THR A 205 12.41 3.14 18.26
C THR A 205 11.41 2.05 17.89
N MET A 206 11.85 1.07 17.07
CA MET A 206 10.97 0.07 16.44
C MET A 206 10.25 -0.84 17.46
N LYS A 207 10.81 -1.07 18.63
CA LYS A 207 10.15 -1.84 19.71
C LYS A 207 8.84 -1.23 20.23
N HIS A 208 8.55 0.02 19.87
CA HIS A 208 7.31 0.71 20.25
C HIS A 208 6.24 0.64 19.16
N TYR A 209 6.58 0.13 17.97
CA TYR A 209 5.68 0.15 16.82
C TYR A 209 4.96 -1.18 16.62
N ASP A 210 3.68 -1.06 16.33
CA ASP A 210 2.82 -2.13 15.87
C ASP A 210 2.15 -1.65 14.56
N GLY A 211 2.35 -2.37 13.47
CA GLY A 211 1.84 -1.98 12.16
C GLY A 211 2.66 -2.55 11.01
N GLY A 212 2.26 -2.21 9.79
CA GLY A 212 3.01 -2.51 8.58
C GLY A 212 3.80 -1.29 8.12
N TYR A 213 5.11 -1.42 7.90
CA TYR A 213 5.93 -0.27 7.53
C TYR A 213 7.21 -0.58 6.74
N VAL A 214 7.52 0.35 5.85
CA VAL A 214 8.88 0.63 5.38
C VAL A 214 9.13 2.11 5.65
N MET A 215 10.08 2.39 6.55
CA MET A 215 10.48 3.75 6.91
C MET A 215 11.85 4.06 6.36
N CYS A 216 11.99 5.23 5.78
CA CYS A 216 13.21 5.74 5.15
C CYS A 216 13.62 7.04 5.79
N GLY A 217 14.91 7.21 6.11
CA GLY A 217 15.41 8.40 6.76
C GLY A 217 16.77 8.87 6.24
N LEU A 218 16.96 10.19 6.33
CA LEU A 218 18.23 10.88 6.11
C LEU A 218 18.54 11.71 7.35
N THR A 219 19.77 11.63 7.85
CA THR A 219 20.26 12.50 8.94
C THR A 219 21.10 13.64 8.38
N GLY A 220 21.21 14.72 9.14
CA GLY A 220 22.10 15.83 8.78
C GLY A 220 23.59 15.45 8.86
N SER A 221 23.95 14.42 9.61
CA SER A 221 25.30 13.83 9.64
C SER A 221 25.64 13.02 8.37
N GLY A 222 24.66 12.77 7.50
CA GLY A 222 24.90 12.04 6.24
C GLY A 222 24.64 10.55 6.32
N GLU A 223 23.90 10.08 7.31
CA GLU A 223 23.40 8.72 7.37
C GLU A 223 22.12 8.56 6.56
N MET A 224 22.00 7.45 5.85
CA MET A 224 20.79 7.04 5.15
C MET A 224 20.36 5.68 5.68
N PHE A 225 19.08 5.50 5.94
CA PHE A 225 18.55 4.21 6.34
C PHE A 225 17.19 3.91 5.76
N SER A 226 16.89 2.63 5.64
CA SER A 226 15.54 2.12 5.40
C SER A 226 15.32 0.90 6.28
N VAL A 227 14.19 0.83 6.98
CA VAL A 227 13.83 -0.28 7.87
C VAL A 227 12.47 -0.83 7.52
N ARG A 228 12.35 -2.16 7.50
CA ARG A 228 11.13 -2.90 7.20
C ARG A 228 10.54 -3.50 8.47
N ASP A 229 9.20 -3.58 8.54
CA ASP A 229 8.48 -4.18 9.65
C ASP A 229 8.84 -5.67 9.87
N PRO A 230 8.68 -6.20 11.10
CA PRO A 230 9.07 -7.57 11.44
C PRO A 230 8.30 -8.68 10.73
N TRP A 231 7.11 -8.39 10.22
CA TRP A 231 6.28 -9.35 9.47
C TRP A 231 6.47 -9.24 7.95
N GLY A 232 7.24 -8.23 7.49
CA GLY A 232 7.46 -7.98 6.08
C GLY A 232 6.19 -7.62 5.31
N ILE A 233 5.25 -6.92 5.95
CA ILE A 233 3.96 -6.53 5.37
C ILE A 233 4.17 -5.67 4.12
N ARG A 234 5.06 -4.66 4.22
CA ARG A 234 5.35 -3.75 3.11
C ARG A 234 6.62 -4.13 2.37
N PRO A 235 6.65 -4.03 1.02
CA PRO A 235 7.84 -4.36 0.24
C PRO A 235 8.85 -3.22 0.21
N ALA A 236 10.14 -3.56 0.17
CA ALA A 236 11.24 -2.65 -0.10
C ALA A 236 12.36 -3.39 -0.82
N PHE A 237 12.82 -2.83 -1.94
CA PHE A 237 13.85 -3.39 -2.77
C PHE A 237 15.03 -2.44 -2.85
N TYR A 238 16.26 -2.98 -2.86
CA TYR A 238 17.47 -2.18 -2.96
C TYR A 238 18.47 -2.77 -3.96
N TYR A 239 19.29 -1.88 -4.48
CA TYR A 239 20.42 -2.17 -5.36
C TYR A 239 21.67 -1.44 -4.87
N ARG A 240 22.84 -2.01 -5.08
CA ARG A 240 24.13 -1.40 -4.78
C ARG A 240 25.18 -1.79 -5.82
N ASP A 241 25.94 -0.78 -6.26
CA ASP A 241 27.19 -0.95 -6.97
C ASP A 241 28.30 -0.07 -6.37
N ASP A 242 29.36 0.23 -7.11
CA ASP A 242 30.47 1.08 -6.66
C ASP A 242 30.20 2.60 -6.81
N GLU A 243 29.07 2.97 -7.44
CA GLU A 243 28.67 4.36 -7.65
C GLU A 243 27.46 4.77 -6.83
N ILE A 244 26.48 3.87 -6.66
CA ILE A 244 25.22 4.18 -6.01
C ILE A 244 24.74 3.08 -5.08
N ILE A 245 23.90 3.49 -4.12
CA ILE A 245 22.94 2.64 -3.45
C ILE A 245 21.57 3.24 -3.71
N ALA A 246 20.62 2.43 -4.20
CA ALA A 246 19.25 2.87 -4.47
C ALA A 246 18.25 1.94 -3.80
N LEU A 247 17.11 2.50 -3.35
CA LEU A 247 16.01 1.76 -2.74
C LEU A 247 14.67 2.27 -3.28
N ALA A 248 13.74 1.36 -3.52
CA ALA A 248 12.38 1.67 -3.96
C ALA A 248 11.36 0.69 -3.38
N SER A 249 10.09 1.08 -3.37
CA SER A 249 8.98 0.18 -2.96
C SER A 249 8.78 -0.97 -3.93
N GLU A 250 9.17 -0.82 -5.19
CA GLU A 250 8.94 -1.82 -6.25
C GLU A 250 10.22 -2.14 -7.02
N ARG A 251 10.48 -3.43 -7.26
CA ARG A 251 11.64 -3.93 -8.02
C ARG A 251 11.73 -3.37 -9.45
N PRO A 252 10.64 -3.31 -10.25
CA PRO A 252 10.69 -2.78 -11.62
C PRO A 252 11.14 -1.31 -11.72
N VAL A 253 10.97 -0.55 -10.64
CA VAL A 253 11.43 0.84 -10.56
C VAL A 253 12.96 0.91 -10.67
N LEU A 254 13.66 0.08 -9.90
CA LEU A 254 15.12 -0.02 -9.93
C LEU A 254 15.59 -0.59 -11.26
N GLN A 255 14.95 -1.66 -11.76
CA GLN A 255 15.27 -2.26 -13.06
C GLN A 255 15.24 -1.23 -14.18
N THR A 256 14.13 -0.50 -14.30
CA THR A 256 13.96 0.47 -15.40
C THR A 256 14.84 1.72 -15.23
N THR A 257 15.07 2.18 -13.99
CA THR A 257 15.85 3.40 -13.76
C THR A 257 17.35 3.20 -13.98
N PHE A 258 17.86 2.03 -13.64
CA PHE A 258 19.30 1.74 -13.65
C PHE A 258 19.70 0.65 -14.66
N ASP A 259 18.78 0.19 -15.50
CA ASP A 259 18.97 -0.86 -16.51
C ASP A 259 19.51 -2.17 -15.91
N LEU A 260 18.80 -2.67 -14.86
CA LEU A 260 19.20 -3.83 -14.07
C LEU A 260 18.38 -5.07 -14.41
N GLN A 261 18.96 -6.24 -14.18
CA GLN A 261 18.23 -7.50 -14.16
C GLN A 261 17.54 -7.70 -12.80
N ALA A 262 16.55 -8.57 -12.74
CA ALA A 262 15.83 -8.85 -11.48
C ALA A 262 16.75 -9.44 -10.39
N GLU A 263 17.76 -10.18 -10.80
CA GLU A 263 18.75 -10.85 -9.96
C GLU A 263 19.75 -9.89 -9.29
N ASP A 264 19.92 -8.68 -9.84
CA ASP A 264 20.79 -7.63 -9.28
C ASP A 264 20.14 -6.91 -8.08
N ILE A 265 18.83 -7.09 -7.89
CA ILE A 265 18.02 -6.36 -6.92
C ILE A 265 17.64 -7.28 -5.77
N CYS A 266 17.91 -6.83 -4.55
CA CYS A 266 17.59 -7.55 -3.33
C CYS A 266 16.35 -6.99 -2.66
N GLU A 267 15.58 -7.85 -1.98
CA GLU A 267 14.48 -7.43 -1.11
C GLU A 267 14.96 -7.33 0.34
N LEU A 268 14.63 -6.23 1.00
CA LEU A 268 14.89 -6.04 2.43
C LEU A 268 14.05 -7.03 3.23
N GLN A 269 14.69 -7.80 4.12
CA GLN A 269 14.03 -8.87 4.85
C GLN A 269 13.20 -8.34 6.04
N PRO A 270 12.22 -9.12 6.56
CA PRO A 270 11.42 -8.74 7.73
C PRO A 270 12.27 -8.34 8.93
N GLY A 271 11.99 -7.18 9.52
CA GLY A 271 12.71 -6.63 10.66
C GLY A 271 14.12 -6.14 10.38
N GLN A 272 14.56 -6.13 9.13
CA GLN A 272 15.89 -5.73 8.70
C GLN A 272 15.94 -4.24 8.32
N ALA A 273 17.10 -3.62 8.51
CA ALA A 273 17.40 -2.29 7.99
C ALA A 273 18.61 -2.32 7.07
N LEU A 274 18.54 -1.54 5.99
CA LEU A 274 19.69 -1.08 5.22
C LEU A 274 20.15 0.25 5.84
N ILE A 275 21.37 0.31 6.34
CA ILE A 275 22.00 1.51 6.91
C ILE A 275 23.22 1.84 6.09
N VAL A 276 23.32 3.09 5.63
CA VAL A 276 24.45 3.61 4.87
C VAL A 276 25.05 4.76 5.65
N ARG A 277 26.30 4.65 6.03
CA ARG A 277 27.03 5.67 6.77
C ARG A 277 27.44 6.84 5.88
N GLN A 278 27.85 7.94 6.51
CA GLN A 278 28.38 9.12 5.82
C GLN A 278 29.50 8.77 4.82
N ASN A 279 30.41 7.87 5.17
CA ASN A 279 31.52 7.42 4.32
C ASN A 279 31.10 6.50 3.16
N GLY A 280 29.81 6.16 3.03
CA GLY A 280 29.28 5.27 1.99
C GLY A 280 29.33 3.78 2.34
N GLU A 281 29.85 3.40 3.51
CA GLU A 281 29.78 2.03 3.99
C GLU A 281 28.32 1.65 4.26
N SER A 282 27.86 0.53 3.73
CA SER A 282 26.50 0.06 3.92
C SER A 282 26.45 -1.28 4.63
N LYS A 283 25.44 -1.44 5.48
CA LYS A 283 25.23 -2.61 6.33
C LYS A 283 23.75 -3.00 6.32
N LEU A 284 23.51 -4.31 6.21
CA LEU A 284 22.21 -4.89 6.51
C LEU A 284 22.22 -5.32 7.97
N GLU A 285 21.29 -4.81 8.75
CA GLU A 285 21.23 -5.03 10.18
C GLU A 285 19.86 -5.57 10.58
N GLN A 286 19.83 -6.65 11.37
CA GLN A 286 18.57 -7.12 11.97
C GLN A 286 18.22 -6.21 13.14
N ILE A 287 17.21 -5.38 12.96
CA ILE A 287 16.76 -4.39 13.95
C ILE A 287 15.77 -5.02 14.94
N MET A 288 14.78 -5.75 14.42
CA MET A 288 13.79 -6.50 15.18
C MET A 288 13.84 -7.97 14.76
N PRO A 289 13.58 -8.92 15.66
CA PRO A 289 13.45 -10.32 15.27
C PRO A 289 12.38 -10.47 14.21
N ALA A 290 12.71 -11.19 13.11
CA ALA A 290 11.73 -11.52 12.10
C ALA A 290 10.61 -12.36 12.70
N GLN A 291 9.37 -12.00 12.36
CA GLN A 291 8.16 -12.74 12.73
C GLN A 291 7.73 -13.64 11.57
N GLN A 292 6.59 -14.31 11.72
CA GLN A 292 5.99 -15.05 10.63
C GLN A 292 5.72 -14.13 9.46
N LEU A 293 6.26 -14.45 8.29
CA LEU A 293 6.07 -13.66 7.07
C LEU A 293 4.58 -13.47 6.79
N SER A 294 4.18 -12.21 6.64
CA SER A 294 2.80 -11.81 6.32
C SER A 294 2.80 -10.72 5.24
N ALA A 295 3.63 -10.91 4.21
CA ALA A 295 3.70 -10.01 3.08
C ALA A 295 2.34 -9.86 2.40
N CYS A 296 1.91 -8.63 2.19
CA CYS A 296 0.59 -8.27 1.69
C CYS A 296 0.30 -8.88 0.32
N SER A 297 -0.74 -9.72 0.20
CA SER A 297 -1.14 -10.33 -1.08
C SER A 297 -1.79 -9.33 -2.03
N PHE A 298 -2.36 -8.22 -1.54
CA PHE A 298 -2.85 -7.13 -2.41
C PHE A 298 -1.74 -6.43 -3.20
N GLU A 299 -0.51 -6.46 -2.73
CA GLU A 299 0.64 -6.02 -3.54
C GLU A 299 0.74 -6.84 -4.83
N ARG A 300 0.39 -8.11 -4.78
CA ARG A 300 0.44 -9.03 -5.93
C ARG A 300 -0.81 -8.89 -6.81
N ILE A 301 -1.98 -8.80 -6.17
CA ILE A 301 -3.27 -8.72 -6.86
C ILE A 301 -3.41 -7.36 -7.58
N TYR A 302 -3.07 -6.25 -6.89
CA TYR A 302 -3.48 -4.91 -7.33
C TYR A 302 -2.37 -3.86 -7.32
N PHE A 303 -1.70 -3.58 -6.16
CA PHE A 303 -0.93 -2.35 -5.98
C PHE A 303 0.36 -2.29 -6.79
N SER A 304 1.18 -3.31 -6.73
CA SER A 304 2.47 -3.34 -7.42
C SER A 304 2.32 -3.49 -8.92
N ARG A 305 3.31 -3.00 -9.65
CA ARG A 305 3.29 -3.01 -11.11
C ARG A 305 3.27 -4.42 -11.68
N GLY A 306 2.35 -4.67 -12.59
CA GLY A 306 2.23 -5.95 -13.31
C GLY A 306 3.40 -6.23 -14.28
N SER A 307 4.32 -5.28 -14.48
CA SER A 307 5.56 -5.47 -15.25
C SER A 307 6.67 -6.18 -14.46
N ASP A 308 6.49 -6.40 -13.15
CA ASP A 308 7.37 -7.27 -12.38
C ASP A 308 7.22 -8.72 -12.85
N ARG A 309 8.36 -9.43 -13.05
CA ARG A 309 8.38 -10.81 -13.54
C ARG A 309 7.51 -11.75 -12.71
N ASP A 310 7.64 -11.68 -11.39
CA ASP A 310 6.97 -12.61 -10.49
C ASP A 310 5.48 -12.24 -10.36
N ILE A 311 5.17 -10.94 -10.25
CA ILE A 311 3.78 -10.45 -10.20
C ILE A 311 3.03 -10.78 -11.48
N TYR A 312 3.67 -10.64 -12.63
CA TYR A 312 3.07 -11.01 -13.91
C TYR A 312 2.64 -12.49 -13.93
N GLN A 313 3.52 -13.39 -13.48
CA GLN A 313 3.23 -14.82 -13.42
C GLN A 313 2.18 -15.16 -12.35
N GLU A 314 2.24 -14.49 -11.19
CA GLU A 314 1.26 -14.67 -10.12
C GLU A 314 -0.14 -14.23 -10.54
N ARG A 315 -0.27 -13.07 -11.19
CA ARG A 315 -1.57 -12.63 -11.74
C ARG A 315 -2.09 -13.56 -12.82
N LYS A 316 -1.22 -14.14 -13.66
CA LYS A 316 -1.64 -15.20 -14.59
C LYS A 316 -2.16 -16.42 -13.85
N ARG A 317 -1.45 -16.92 -12.83
CA ARG A 317 -1.91 -18.05 -12.02
C ARG A 317 -3.24 -17.78 -11.32
N LEU A 318 -3.44 -16.54 -10.78
CA LEU A 318 -4.73 -16.15 -10.20
C LEU A 318 -5.88 -16.31 -11.19
N GLY A 319 -5.69 -15.90 -12.44
CA GLY A 319 -6.70 -16.11 -13.48
C GLY A 319 -6.91 -17.58 -13.86
N GLU A 320 -5.83 -18.34 -13.97
CA GLU A 320 -5.86 -19.77 -14.32
C GLU A 320 -6.60 -20.62 -13.27
N GLN A 321 -6.37 -20.35 -11.98
CA GLN A 321 -7.03 -21.02 -10.85
C GLN A 321 -8.56 -20.85 -10.83
N LEU A 322 -9.09 -19.82 -11.47
CA LEU A 322 -10.53 -19.55 -11.54
C LEU A 322 -11.27 -20.41 -12.58
N THR A 323 -10.55 -21.06 -13.49
CA THR A 323 -11.13 -21.84 -14.60
C THR A 323 -12.21 -22.83 -14.16
N PRO A 324 -12.04 -23.68 -13.10
CA PRO A 324 -13.06 -24.63 -12.69
C PRO A 324 -14.34 -23.98 -12.16
N ALA A 325 -14.22 -22.85 -11.45
CA ALA A 325 -15.36 -22.12 -10.93
C ALA A 325 -16.14 -21.42 -12.06
N ILE A 326 -15.43 -20.83 -13.01
CA ILE A 326 -16.04 -20.19 -14.19
C ILE A 326 -16.75 -21.22 -15.05
N MET A 327 -16.16 -22.43 -15.25
CA MET A 327 -16.79 -23.51 -16.00
C MET A 327 -18.16 -23.88 -15.41
N ARG A 328 -18.27 -23.99 -14.09
CA ARG A 328 -19.57 -24.23 -13.43
C ARG A 328 -20.54 -23.07 -13.66
N ALA A 329 -20.07 -21.83 -13.54
CA ALA A 329 -20.89 -20.63 -13.68
C ALA A 329 -21.46 -20.45 -15.11
N ILE A 330 -20.78 -20.96 -16.13
CA ILE A 330 -21.26 -20.93 -17.53
C ILE A 330 -21.94 -22.24 -17.96
N ASP A 331 -22.26 -23.15 -17.03
CA ASP A 331 -22.87 -24.47 -17.31
C ASP A 331 -22.07 -25.29 -18.35
N ASN A 332 -20.73 -25.18 -18.35
CA ASN A 332 -19.79 -25.75 -19.32
C ASN A 332 -19.97 -25.28 -20.78
N ASP A 333 -20.74 -24.23 -21.04
CA ASP A 333 -21.02 -23.70 -22.37
C ASP A 333 -19.93 -22.68 -22.84
N VAL A 334 -18.70 -23.16 -23.03
CA VAL A 334 -17.57 -22.33 -23.51
C VAL A 334 -17.83 -21.83 -24.95
N ALA A 335 -18.50 -22.60 -25.78
CA ALA A 335 -18.75 -22.27 -27.18
C ALA A 335 -19.63 -21.01 -27.37
N ASN A 336 -20.56 -20.78 -26.44
CA ASN A 336 -21.40 -19.59 -26.39
C ASN A 336 -21.00 -18.66 -25.24
N THR A 337 -19.70 -18.52 -24.98
CA THR A 337 -19.17 -17.64 -23.96
C THR A 337 -18.12 -16.69 -24.55
N VAL A 338 -18.21 -15.42 -24.21
CA VAL A 338 -17.21 -14.40 -24.51
C VAL A 338 -16.50 -14.03 -23.22
N PHE A 339 -15.17 -14.00 -23.26
CA PHE A 339 -14.30 -13.70 -22.14
C PHE A 339 -13.71 -12.29 -22.30
N SER A 340 -13.79 -11.48 -21.24
CA SER A 340 -13.31 -10.10 -21.21
C SER A 340 -12.76 -9.73 -19.82
N TYR A 341 -12.36 -8.47 -19.66
CA TYR A 341 -11.81 -7.95 -18.41
C TYR A 341 -12.18 -6.48 -18.19
N ILE A 342 -12.12 -6.03 -16.94
CA ILE A 342 -12.22 -4.63 -16.57
C ILE A 342 -10.81 -3.99 -16.67
N PRO A 343 -10.62 -2.96 -17.52
CA PRO A 343 -9.31 -2.29 -17.63
C PRO A 343 -8.95 -1.54 -16.33
N ASN A 344 -7.67 -1.51 -15.88
CA ASN A 344 -6.49 -2.05 -16.56
C ASN A 344 -5.85 -3.21 -15.76
N THR A 345 -5.98 -3.25 -14.42
CA THR A 345 -5.22 -4.15 -13.53
C THR A 345 -5.54 -5.63 -13.75
N ALA A 346 -6.80 -5.94 -14.08
CA ALA A 346 -7.26 -7.31 -14.32
C ALA A 346 -6.75 -7.93 -15.62
N GLU A 347 -6.10 -7.18 -16.51
CA GLU A 347 -5.68 -7.66 -17.84
C GLU A 347 -4.78 -8.89 -17.76
N VAL A 348 -3.81 -8.92 -16.84
CA VAL A 348 -2.88 -10.06 -16.72
C VAL A 348 -3.59 -11.31 -16.18
N ALA A 349 -4.50 -11.16 -15.22
CA ALA A 349 -5.34 -12.25 -14.73
C ALA A 349 -6.26 -12.78 -15.83
N TYR A 350 -6.78 -11.91 -16.69
CA TYR A 350 -7.55 -12.32 -17.87
C TYR A 350 -6.74 -13.18 -18.83
N TYR A 351 -5.46 -12.86 -19.10
CA TYR A 351 -4.62 -13.75 -19.91
C TYR A 351 -4.47 -15.12 -19.27
N GLY A 352 -4.24 -15.18 -17.96
CA GLY A 352 -4.18 -16.44 -17.21
C GLY A 352 -5.49 -17.23 -17.28
N MET A 353 -6.62 -16.57 -17.07
CA MET A 353 -7.96 -17.17 -17.20
C MET A 353 -8.16 -17.81 -18.60
N THR A 354 -7.87 -17.07 -19.66
CA THR A 354 -8.05 -17.60 -21.04
C THR A 354 -7.05 -18.70 -21.37
N ASP A 355 -5.82 -18.62 -20.87
CA ASP A 355 -4.81 -19.67 -21.03
C ASP A 355 -5.23 -20.97 -20.31
N GLY A 356 -5.82 -20.88 -19.11
CA GLY A 356 -6.33 -22.03 -18.38
C GLY A 356 -7.42 -22.80 -19.15
N PHE A 357 -8.33 -22.12 -19.85
CA PHE A 357 -9.29 -22.76 -20.73
C PHE A 357 -8.63 -23.38 -21.97
N ARG A 358 -7.67 -22.68 -22.60
CA ARG A 358 -6.96 -23.20 -23.78
C ARG A 358 -6.14 -24.44 -23.48
N GLN A 359 -5.50 -24.51 -22.31
CA GLN A 359 -4.76 -25.68 -21.85
C GLN A 359 -5.66 -26.91 -21.69
N GLN A 360 -6.95 -26.74 -21.39
CA GLN A 360 -7.95 -27.80 -21.33
C GLN A 360 -8.54 -28.12 -22.71
N GLY A 361 -8.05 -27.54 -23.80
CA GLY A 361 -8.45 -27.79 -25.17
C GLY A 361 -9.66 -26.99 -25.66
N TYR A 362 -10.11 -26.01 -24.92
CA TYR A 362 -11.24 -25.17 -25.35
C TYR A 362 -10.80 -24.06 -26.28
N ASN A 363 -11.63 -23.77 -27.31
CA ASN A 363 -11.49 -22.60 -28.16
C ASN A 363 -12.22 -21.41 -27.51
N VAL A 364 -11.47 -20.45 -26.97
CA VAL A 364 -11.99 -19.33 -26.19
C VAL A 364 -12.26 -18.12 -27.10
N ARG A 365 -13.48 -17.59 -27.07
CA ARG A 365 -13.82 -16.32 -27.71
C ARG A 365 -13.47 -15.17 -26.79
N THR A 366 -12.54 -14.34 -27.22
CA THR A 366 -12.00 -13.22 -26.43
C THR A 366 -12.32 -11.89 -27.10
N GLU A 367 -12.89 -10.96 -26.32
CA GLU A 367 -13.25 -9.62 -26.81
C GLU A 367 -12.87 -8.57 -25.75
N LYS A 368 -12.45 -7.40 -26.21
CA LYS A 368 -12.33 -6.22 -25.34
C LYS A 368 -13.69 -5.54 -25.24
N VAL A 369 -14.52 -5.99 -24.31
CA VAL A 369 -15.89 -5.50 -24.15
C VAL A 369 -15.91 -4.14 -23.44
N VAL A 370 -15.10 -3.93 -22.42
CA VAL A 370 -15.08 -2.71 -21.61
C VAL A 370 -13.89 -1.84 -21.95
N TRP A 371 -14.14 -0.55 -22.10
CA TRP A 371 -13.15 0.50 -22.33
C TRP A 371 -13.21 1.52 -21.19
N LYS A 372 -12.06 1.97 -20.73
CA LYS A 372 -11.96 3.03 -19.72
C LYS A 372 -11.58 4.34 -20.40
N ASP A 373 -12.46 5.33 -20.36
CA ASP A 373 -12.15 6.67 -20.88
C ASP A 373 -11.46 7.51 -19.82
N ILE A 374 -10.16 7.76 -20.03
CA ILE A 374 -9.30 8.50 -19.07
C ILE A 374 -9.58 10.01 -19.14
N LYS A 375 -10.10 10.53 -20.25
CA LYS A 375 -10.30 11.98 -20.46
C LYS A 375 -11.43 12.57 -19.62
N MET A 376 -12.42 11.78 -19.25
CA MET A 376 -13.56 12.25 -18.45
C MET A 376 -13.22 12.56 -16.98
N ARG A 377 -12.01 12.28 -16.52
CA ARG A 377 -11.57 12.60 -15.14
C ARG A 377 -11.27 14.07 -14.88
N THR A 378 -11.20 14.91 -15.89
CA THR A 378 -10.67 16.29 -15.79
C THR A 378 -11.71 17.37 -15.77
N PHE A 379 -13.02 17.07 -15.93
CA PHE A 379 -14.06 18.08 -15.87
C PHE A 379 -14.67 18.20 -14.47
N ILE A 380 -14.83 19.45 -14.04
CA ILE A 380 -15.37 19.88 -12.75
C ILE A 380 -16.86 19.58 -12.72
N ALA A 381 -17.30 18.80 -11.71
CA ALA A 381 -18.73 18.66 -11.43
C ALA A 381 -18.96 18.64 -9.92
N ASP A 382 -20.01 19.28 -9.48
CA ASP A 382 -20.49 19.26 -8.12
C ASP A 382 -20.97 17.87 -7.69
N ASN A 383 -21.09 17.63 -6.36
CA ASN A 383 -21.37 16.31 -5.80
C ASN A 383 -22.65 15.60 -6.34
N SER A 384 -23.63 16.35 -6.86
CA SER A 384 -24.85 15.79 -7.46
C SER A 384 -24.64 15.25 -8.87
N GLU A 385 -23.67 15.80 -9.63
CA GLU A 385 -23.36 15.39 -11.00
C GLU A 385 -22.30 14.26 -11.03
N ARG A 386 -21.63 13.97 -9.89
CA ARG A 386 -20.63 12.89 -9.80
C ARG A 386 -21.21 11.50 -10.07
N ASN A 387 -22.46 11.25 -9.69
CA ASN A 387 -23.10 9.95 -9.92
C ASN A 387 -23.43 9.73 -11.40
N ASP A 388 -23.80 10.79 -12.13
CA ASP A 388 -24.08 10.71 -13.55
C ASP A 388 -22.77 10.54 -14.36
N LEU A 389 -21.70 11.27 -13.98
CA LEU A 389 -20.37 11.12 -14.58
C LEU A 389 -19.74 9.74 -14.30
N ALA A 390 -20.00 9.15 -13.14
CA ALA A 390 -19.51 7.81 -12.80
C ALA A 390 -20.07 6.73 -13.75
N ALA A 391 -21.31 6.91 -14.23
CA ALA A 391 -21.94 6.02 -15.19
C ALA A 391 -21.26 6.05 -16.58
N HIS A 392 -20.53 7.13 -16.90
CA HIS A 392 -19.89 7.35 -18.22
C HIS A 392 -18.36 7.15 -18.22
N VAL A 393 -17.77 6.69 -17.14
CA VAL A 393 -16.31 6.42 -17.06
C VAL A 393 -15.91 5.24 -17.95
N TYR A 394 -16.83 4.33 -18.17
CA TYR A 394 -16.62 3.15 -19.00
C TYR A 394 -17.52 3.20 -20.23
N ASP A 395 -16.98 2.73 -21.36
CA ASP A 395 -17.69 2.51 -22.61
C ASP A 395 -17.64 1.02 -22.96
N ILE A 396 -18.47 0.58 -23.92
CA ILE A 396 -18.57 -0.82 -24.34
C ILE A 396 -18.43 -0.99 -25.85
N SER A 397 -17.87 -2.15 -26.26
CA SER A 397 -17.82 -2.57 -27.66
C SER A 397 -19.15 -3.19 -28.06
N TYR A 398 -20.00 -2.43 -28.75
CA TYR A 398 -21.23 -2.97 -29.35
C TYR A 398 -20.89 -4.00 -30.43
N GLY A 399 -21.71 -5.06 -30.52
CA GLY A 399 -21.52 -6.17 -31.49
C GLY A 399 -20.47 -7.22 -31.06
N SER A 400 -19.90 -7.10 -29.88
CA SER A 400 -18.97 -8.11 -29.32
C SER A 400 -19.66 -9.39 -28.85
N LEU A 401 -20.96 -9.35 -28.63
CA LEU A 401 -21.80 -10.47 -28.17
C LEU A 401 -22.93 -10.75 -29.14
N ARG A 402 -23.41 -12.01 -29.19
CA ARG A 402 -24.69 -12.38 -29.79
C ARG A 402 -25.79 -12.26 -28.73
N PRO A 403 -26.70 -11.28 -28.84
CA PRO A 403 -27.73 -11.00 -27.82
C PRO A 403 -28.58 -12.23 -27.52
N GLY A 404 -28.80 -12.51 -26.22
CA GLY A 404 -29.61 -13.63 -25.73
C GLY A 404 -28.98 -15.02 -25.89
N ILE A 405 -27.83 -15.13 -26.55
CA ILE A 405 -27.13 -16.39 -26.82
C ILE A 405 -25.86 -16.51 -25.99
N ASP A 406 -25.00 -15.49 -26.04
CA ASP A 406 -23.69 -15.54 -25.41
C ASP A 406 -23.73 -15.21 -23.93
N ASN A 407 -23.05 -16.04 -23.13
CA ASN A 407 -22.64 -15.65 -21.80
C ASN A 407 -21.48 -14.65 -21.90
N LEU A 408 -21.40 -13.72 -20.97
CA LEU A 408 -20.28 -12.78 -20.80
C LEU A 408 -19.56 -13.10 -19.50
N VAL A 409 -18.35 -13.60 -19.59
CA VAL A 409 -17.42 -13.74 -18.46
C VAL A 409 -16.50 -12.53 -18.44
N ILE A 410 -16.51 -11.77 -17.34
CA ILE A 410 -15.70 -10.58 -17.22
C ILE A 410 -14.94 -10.59 -15.87
N ILE A 411 -13.62 -10.49 -15.94
CA ILE A 411 -12.76 -10.53 -14.75
C ILE A 411 -12.33 -9.13 -14.31
N ASP A 412 -12.38 -8.91 -12.99
CA ASP A 412 -11.79 -7.76 -12.31
C ASP A 412 -10.74 -8.22 -11.30
N ASP A 413 -9.90 -7.31 -10.82
CA ASP A 413 -8.88 -7.62 -9.81
C ASP A 413 -9.50 -7.90 -8.43
N SER A 414 -10.47 -7.09 -8.01
CA SER A 414 -11.12 -7.22 -6.71
C SER A 414 -12.50 -6.54 -6.67
N ILE A 415 -13.39 -7.06 -5.82
CA ILE A 415 -14.70 -6.48 -5.54
C ILE A 415 -14.75 -6.12 -4.06
N VAL A 416 -14.71 -4.81 -3.76
CA VAL A 416 -14.69 -4.29 -2.38
C VAL A 416 -16.08 -3.79 -1.96
N ARG A 417 -16.46 -2.61 -2.47
CA ARG A 417 -17.72 -1.94 -2.13
C ARG A 417 -18.87 -2.31 -3.05
N GLY A 418 -18.55 -2.68 -4.29
CA GLY A 418 -19.50 -3.02 -5.34
C GLY A 418 -20.22 -1.82 -5.97
N THR A 419 -19.92 -0.60 -5.54
CA THR A 419 -20.59 0.62 -6.03
C THR A 419 -20.37 0.82 -7.54
N THR A 420 -19.14 0.68 -8.03
CA THR A 420 -18.82 0.80 -9.46
C THR A 420 -19.53 -0.27 -10.29
N LEU A 421 -19.62 -1.50 -9.77
CA LEU A 421 -20.35 -2.58 -10.45
C LEU A 421 -21.82 -2.22 -10.62
N ARG A 422 -22.48 -1.79 -9.53
CA ARG A 422 -23.90 -1.46 -9.51
C ARG A 422 -24.23 -0.23 -10.35
N GLU A 423 -23.48 0.87 -10.15
CA GLU A 423 -23.86 2.17 -10.74
C GLU A 423 -23.40 2.33 -12.20
N SER A 424 -22.39 1.57 -12.63
CA SER A 424 -21.81 1.69 -13.97
C SER A 424 -21.74 0.35 -14.72
N ILE A 425 -20.91 -0.58 -14.26
CA ILE A 425 -20.51 -1.75 -15.06
C ILE A 425 -21.71 -2.63 -15.42
N PHE A 426 -22.56 -3.02 -14.48
CA PHE A 426 -23.70 -3.88 -14.77
C PHE A 426 -24.70 -3.22 -15.72
N LYS A 427 -24.97 -1.91 -15.56
CA LYS A 427 -25.87 -1.16 -16.44
C LYS A 427 -25.38 -1.09 -17.90
N ILE A 428 -24.06 -0.87 -18.10
CA ILE A 428 -23.53 -0.80 -19.47
C ILE A 428 -23.44 -2.18 -20.13
N LEU A 429 -23.08 -3.23 -19.35
CA LEU A 429 -22.99 -4.59 -19.87
C LEU A 429 -24.38 -5.16 -20.25
N ASP A 430 -25.44 -4.81 -19.52
CA ASP A 430 -26.81 -5.23 -19.81
C ASP A 430 -27.31 -4.73 -21.17
N ARG A 431 -26.78 -3.59 -21.66
CA ARG A 431 -27.09 -3.05 -23.00
C ARG A 431 -26.67 -3.97 -24.15
N LEU A 432 -25.76 -4.91 -23.90
CA LEU A 432 -25.34 -5.93 -24.87
C LEU A 432 -26.28 -7.14 -24.91
N HIS A 433 -27.27 -7.18 -24.03
CA HIS A 433 -28.24 -8.27 -23.86
C HIS A 433 -27.59 -9.66 -23.77
N PRO A 434 -26.59 -9.87 -22.89
CA PRO A 434 -25.99 -11.19 -22.71
C PRO A 434 -27.02 -12.17 -22.15
N LYS A 435 -26.86 -13.47 -22.45
CA LYS A 435 -27.65 -14.55 -21.84
C LYS A 435 -27.46 -14.57 -20.32
N LYS A 436 -26.22 -14.34 -19.85
CA LYS A 436 -25.79 -14.30 -18.45
C LYS A 436 -24.50 -13.49 -18.34
N ILE A 437 -24.34 -12.76 -17.26
CA ILE A 437 -23.07 -12.10 -16.89
C ILE A 437 -22.45 -12.90 -15.73
N VAL A 438 -21.22 -13.37 -15.93
CA VAL A 438 -20.40 -13.97 -14.89
C VAL A 438 -19.31 -12.97 -14.55
N MET A 439 -19.47 -12.26 -13.41
CA MET A 439 -18.48 -11.34 -12.89
C MET A 439 -17.48 -12.08 -12.02
N VAL A 440 -16.22 -12.02 -12.40
CA VAL A 440 -15.13 -12.78 -11.77
C VAL A 440 -14.19 -11.85 -11.04
N SER A 441 -13.83 -12.17 -9.81
CA SER A 441 -12.80 -11.47 -9.04
C SER A 441 -11.54 -12.34 -8.93
N SER A 442 -10.38 -11.82 -9.31
CA SER A 442 -9.11 -12.52 -9.12
C SER A 442 -8.65 -12.54 -7.66
N SER A 443 -9.33 -11.81 -6.77
CA SER A 443 -9.17 -11.87 -5.32
C SER A 443 -10.31 -12.62 -4.65
N PRO A 444 -10.09 -13.20 -3.44
CA PRO A 444 -11.17 -13.67 -2.56
C PRO A 444 -12.10 -12.54 -2.11
N GLN A 445 -13.23 -12.90 -1.46
CA GLN A 445 -14.12 -11.92 -0.84
C GLN A 445 -13.38 -11.10 0.23
N ILE A 446 -13.40 -9.77 0.12
CA ILE A 446 -12.87 -8.88 1.15
C ILE A 446 -13.90 -8.77 2.28
N ARG A 447 -13.54 -9.30 3.45
CA ARG A 447 -14.42 -9.45 4.61
C ARG A 447 -14.04 -8.56 5.79
N TYR A 448 -12.73 -8.23 5.90
CA TYR A 448 -12.18 -7.54 7.06
C TYR A 448 -11.40 -6.29 6.65
N PRO A 449 -11.38 -5.26 7.52
CA PRO A 449 -10.62 -4.03 7.26
C PRO A 449 -9.12 -4.26 7.17
N ASP A 450 -8.43 -3.37 6.44
CA ASP A 450 -7.00 -3.21 6.52
C ASP A 450 -6.62 -2.11 7.53
N TYR A 451 -5.55 -2.36 8.28
CA TYR A 451 -5.00 -1.42 9.24
C TYR A 451 -3.51 -1.12 8.98
N TYR A 452 -3.00 -1.55 7.83
CA TYR A 452 -1.57 -1.46 7.48
C TYR A 452 -1.29 -0.55 6.28
N GLY A 453 -2.30 0.23 5.81
CA GLY A 453 -2.13 1.30 4.85
C GLY A 453 -2.99 1.24 3.59
N ILE A 454 -3.88 0.24 3.45
CA ILE A 454 -4.89 0.21 2.38
C ILE A 454 -6.15 0.96 2.84
N ASP A 455 -6.78 1.73 1.94
CA ASP A 455 -8.04 2.43 2.24
C ASP A 455 -9.25 1.48 2.29
N MET A 456 -9.24 0.59 3.27
CA MET A 456 -10.28 -0.39 3.55
C MET A 456 -10.50 -0.50 5.07
N ALA A 457 -10.78 0.63 5.74
CA ALA A 457 -10.81 0.68 7.20
C ALA A 457 -12.20 0.42 7.82
N ARG A 458 -13.28 0.39 7.04
CA ARG A 458 -14.65 0.32 7.55
C ARG A 458 -15.39 -0.93 7.11
N LEU A 459 -15.89 -1.71 8.07
CA LEU A 459 -16.66 -2.94 7.82
C LEU A 459 -17.88 -2.70 6.94
N GLU A 460 -18.65 -1.65 7.22
CA GLU A 460 -19.89 -1.33 6.51
C GLU A 460 -19.70 -0.97 5.03
N GLU A 461 -18.48 -0.71 4.59
CA GLU A 461 -18.18 -0.43 3.19
C GLU A 461 -18.05 -1.71 2.35
N PHE A 462 -17.75 -2.86 2.96
CA PHE A 462 -17.56 -4.11 2.22
C PHE A 462 -18.87 -4.75 1.78
N CYS A 463 -19.00 -5.07 0.50
CA CYS A 463 -20.20 -5.76 0.00
C CYS A 463 -20.39 -7.13 0.67
N ALA A 464 -19.30 -7.87 0.97
CA ALA A 464 -19.38 -9.14 1.68
C ALA A 464 -19.88 -8.98 3.12
N PHE A 465 -19.44 -7.96 3.86
CA PHE A 465 -19.93 -7.70 5.21
C PHE A 465 -21.41 -7.31 5.20
N ARG A 466 -21.80 -6.39 4.31
CA ARG A 466 -23.22 -5.98 4.17
C ARG A 466 -24.12 -7.14 3.80
N ALA A 467 -23.67 -8.00 2.88
CA ALA A 467 -24.41 -9.21 2.51
C ALA A 467 -24.57 -10.17 3.68
N THR A 468 -23.50 -10.39 4.45
CA THR A 468 -23.54 -11.23 5.66
C THR A 468 -24.51 -10.67 6.71
N MET A 469 -24.50 -9.35 6.95
CA MET A 469 -25.43 -8.72 7.88
C MET A 469 -26.89 -8.81 7.40
N ALA A 470 -27.13 -8.72 6.08
CA ALA A 470 -28.47 -8.93 5.51
C ALA A 470 -28.94 -10.38 5.68
N LEU A 471 -28.07 -11.37 5.47
CA LEU A 471 -28.38 -12.78 5.72
C LEU A 471 -28.68 -13.07 7.20
N ILE A 472 -27.94 -12.44 8.11
CA ILE A 472 -28.21 -12.52 9.57
C ILE A 472 -29.61 -11.99 9.88
N GLU A 473 -29.99 -10.86 9.31
CA GLU A 473 -31.32 -10.26 9.49
C GLU A 473 -32.42 -11.15 8.94
N GLU A 474 -32.30 -11.64 7.71
CA GLU A 474 -33.29 -12.53 7.06
C GLU A 474 -33.50 -13.85 7.80
N ARG A 475 -32.45 -14.37 8.44
CA ARG A 475 -32.51 -15.63 9.19
C ARG A 475 -32.81 -15.43 10.68
N GLY A 476 -32.99 -14.20 11.13
CA GLY A 476 -33.27 -13.89 12.54
C GLY A 476 -32.10 -14.22 13.48
N LEU A 477 -30.84 -14.17 13.00
CA LEU A 477 -29.66 -14.56 13.76
C LEU A 477 -29.05 -13.39 14.56
N TRP A 478 -29.83 -12.44 15.03
CA TRP A 478 -29.36 -11.28 15.79
C TRP A 478 -28.62 -11.62 17.08
N GLN A 479 -28.91 -12.78 17.67
CA GLN A 479 -28.15 -13.25 18.84
C GLN A 479 -26.67 -13.41 18.55
N LEU A 480 -26.31 -13.88 17.35
CA LEU A 480 -24.92 -13.99 16.91
C LEU A 480 -24.19 -12.64 16.91
N VAL A 481 -24.88 -11.56 16.48
CA VAL A 481 -24.31 -10.20 16.50
C VAL A 481 -24.07 -9.74 17.92
N ASN A 482 -25.02 -9.97 18.84
CA ASN A 482 -24.89 -9.62 20.23
C ASN A 482 -23.76 -10.40 20.93
N ASP A 483 -23.68 -11.70 20.67
CA ASP A 483 -22.64 -12.56 21.24
C ASP A 483 -21.25 -12.14 20.74
N THR A 484 -21.11 -11.85 19.44
CA THR A 484 -19.87 -11.34 18.85
C THR A 484 -19.50 -9.97 19.42
N TYR A 485 -20.45 -9.06 19.60
CA TYR A 485 -20.24 -7.75 20.21
C TYR A 485 -19.70 -7.87 21.66
N LEU A 486 -20.31 -8.75 22.46
CA LEU A 486 -19.86 -9.00 23.82
C LEU A 486 -18.46 -9.64 23.84
N ALA A 487 -18.21 -10.60 22.96
CA ALA A 487 -16.89 -11.22 22.81
C ALA A 487 -15.83 -10.17 22.42
N CYS A 488 -16.10 -9.29 21.45
CA CYS A 488 -15.19 -8.20 21.09
C CYS A 488 -14.87 -7.29 22.30
N LYS A 489 -15.86 -6.95 23.12
CA LYS A 489 -15.65 -6.15 24.34
C LYS A 489 -14.78 -6.88 25.36
N GLN A 490 -14.96 -8.19 25.53
CA GLN A 490 -14.14 -9.01 26.40
C GLN A 490 -12.70 -9.10 25.90
N GLU A 491 -12.50 -9.23 24.56
CA GLU A 491 -11.18 -9.22 23.96
C GLU A 491 -10.41 -7.91 24.22
N LEU A 492 -11.08 -6.75 24.09
CA LEU A 492 -10.46 -5.45 24.36
C LEU A 492 -10.05 -5.23 25.83
N ALA A 493 -10.53 -6.05 26.75
CA ALA A 493 -10.10 -6.03 28.16
C ALA A 493 -8.85 -6.88 28.43
N LYS A 494 -8.39 -7.70 27.47
CA LYS A 494 -7.21 -8.54 27.58
C LYS A 494 -5.93 -7.76 27.29
N PRO A 495 -4.74 -8.29 27.71
CA PRO A 495 -3.48 -7.82 27.18
C PRO A 495 -3.46 -7.90 25.65
N LYS A 496 -2.91 -6.91 24.99
CA LYS A 496 -2.95 -6.74 23.52
C LYS A 496 -2.45 -8.01 22.77
N GLU A 497 -1.39 -8.62 23.26
CA GLU A 497 -0.76 -9.81 22.66
C GLU A 497 -1.64 -11.07 22.72
N GLN A 498 -2.69 -11.05 23.54
CA GLN A 498 -3.63 -12.17 23.71
C GLN A 498 -4.96 -11.95 22.98
N MET A 499 -5.15 -10.78 22.37
CA MET A 499 -6.38 -10.44 21.67
C MET A 499 -6.53 -11.25 20.38
N GLN A 500 -7.74 -11.74 20.13
CA GLN A 500 -8.12 -12.45 18.92
C GLN A 500 -9.24 -11.71 18.17
N ASN A 501 -9.35 -11.94 16.88
CA ASN A 501 -10.42 -11.41 16.06
C ASN A 501 -11.71 -12.21 16.26
N CYS A 502 -12.65 -11.68 17.02
CA CYS A 502 -13.98 -12.28 17.25
C CYS A 502 -14.96 -12.02 16.10
N VAL A 503 -14.70 -11.04 15.23
CA VAL A 503 -15.60 -10.69 14.12
C VAL A 503 -15.73 -11.83 13.10
N ARG A 504 -14.82 -12.78 13.09
CA ARG A 504 -14.88 -13.97 12.23
C ARG A 504 -16.17 -14.77 12.43
N ALA A 505 -16.70 -14.79 13.66
CA ALA A 505 -17.90 -15.54 14.01
C ALA A 505 -19.14 -15.13 13.18
N VAL A 506 -19.25 -13.88 12.73
CA VAL A 506 -20.43 -13.45 11.94
C VAL A 506 -20.51 -14.10 10.56
N TYR A 507 -19.39 -14.61 10.03
CA TYR A 507 -19.33 -15.27 8.73
C TYR A 507 -19.51 -16.80 8.80
N GLU A 508 -19.29 -17.40 9.97
CA GLU A 508 -19.28 -18.87 10.16
C GLU A 508 -20.58 -19.59 9.74
N PRO A 509 -21.79 -19.02 9.95
CA PRO A 509 -23.02 -19.69 9.54
C PRO A 509 -23.27 -19.74 8.03
N PHE A 510 -22.45 -19.05 7.23
CA PHE A 510 -22.72 -18.84 5.81
C PHE A 510 -21.61 -19.40 4.93
N THR A 511 -21.98 -20.04 3.84
CA THR A 511 -21.06 -20.44 2.79
C THR A 511 -20.65 -19.22 1.94
N VAL A 512 -19.53 -19.36 1.20
CA VAL A 512 -19.10 -18.35 0.23
C VAL A 512 -20.18 -18.08 -0.81
N ASP A 513 -20.85 -19.13 -1.29
CA ASP A 513 -21.88 -19.04 -2.33
C ASP A 513 -23.15 -18.31 -1.83
N GLU A 514 -23.58 -18.54 -0.60
CA GLU A 514 -24.69 -17.78 -0.01
C GLU A 514 -24.38 -16.30 0.09
N ILE A 515 -23.16 -15.94 0.49
CA ILE A 515 -22.71 -14.54 0.52
C ILE A 515 -22.65 -13.98 -0.90
N ASN A 516 -22.12 -14.72 -1.90
CA ASN A 516 -22.08 -14.30 -3.31
C ASN A 516 -23.48 -14.00 -3.85
N GLN A 517 -24.45 -14.90 -3.59
CA GLN A 517 -25.85 -14.71 -4.01
C GLN A 517 -26.44 -13.44 -3.39
N LYS A 518 -26.21 -13.21 -2.11
CA LYS A 518 -26.69 -12.01 -1.43
C LYS A 518 -26.01 -10.74 -1.95
N ILE A 519 -24.72 -10.78 -2.28
CA ILE A 519 -24.04 -9.66 -2.93
C ILE A 519 -24.70 -9.34 -4.28
N VAL A 520 -25.00 -10.36 -5.09
CA VAL A 520 -25.71 -10.18 -6.37
C VAL A 520 -27.06 -9.52 -6.17
N GLU A 521 -27.87 -10.00 -5.24
CA GLU A 521 -29.18 -9.41 -4.92
C GLU A 521 -29.08 -7.92 -4.55
N MET A 522 -28.07 -7.56 -3.77
CA MET A 522 -27.85 -6.19 -3.32
C MET A 522 -27.27 -5.27 -4.40
N LEU A 523 -26.47 -5.81 -5.32
CA LEU A 523 -25.77 -5.02 -6.32
C LEU A 523 -26.49 -4.98 -7.67
N ARG A 524 -27.41 -5.91 -7.96
CA ARG A 524 -28.14 -5.96 -9.22
C ARG A 524 -29.07 -4.75 -9.37
N PRO A 525 -28.94 -3.94 -10.43
CA PRO A 525 -29.91 -2.90 -10.73
C PRO A 525 -31.31 -3.47 -10.98
N ALA A 526 -32.36 -2.76 -10.52
CA ALA A 526 -33.74 -3.26 -10.58
C ALA A 526 -34.26 -3.43 -12.02
N ASP A 527 -33.76 -2.64 -12.96
CA ASP A 527 -34.11 -2.62 -14.38
C ASP A 527 -33.28 -3.58 -15.24
N MET A 528 -32.32 -4.27 -14.65
CA MET A 528 -31.41 -5.17 -15.37
C MET A 528 -32.11 -6.45 -15.81
N GLN A 529 -31.91 -6.85 -17.09
CA GLN A 529 -32.51 -8.02 -17.70
C GLN A 529 -31.64 -9.28 -17.47
N ALA A 530 -30.32 -9.17 -17.74
CA ALA A 530 -29.42 -10.32 -17.66
C ALA A 530 -29.26 -10.85 -16.23
N PRO A 531 -29.28 -12.17 -16.04
CA PRO A 531 -28.88 -12.77 -14.77
C PRO A 531 -27.39 -12.53 -14.50
N ILE A 532 -27.04 -12.34 -13.23
CA ILE A 532 -25.66 -12.14 -12.79
C ILE A 532 -25.23 -13.31 -11.89
N GLU A 533 -24.02 -13.76 -12.05
CA GLU A 533 -23.34 -14.67 -11.13
C GLU A 533 -21.98 -14.09 -10.74
N LEU A 534 -21.58 -14.20 -9.46
CA LEU A 534 -20.27 -13.78 -8.97
C LEU A 534 -19.40 -14.99 -8.71
N VAL A 535 -18.16 -14.91 -9.18
CA VAL A 535 -17.11 -15.91 -8.94
C VAL A 535 -15.93 -15.18 -8.28
N PHE A 536 -15.58 -15.58 -7.07
CA PHE A 536 -14.39 -15.08 -6.37
C PHE A 536 -13.30 -16.14 -6.35
N GLN A 537 -12.04 -15.68 -6.28
CA GLN A 537 -10.91 -16.55 -6.01
C GLN A 537 -11.10 -17.25 -4.65
N SER A 538 -10.59 -18.47 -4.52
CA SER A 538 -10.49 -19.15 -3.23
C SER A 538 -9.24 -18.70 -2.47
N ILE A 539 -9.23 -18.90 -1.14
CA ILE A 539 -8.03 -18.64 -0.31
C ILE A 539 -6.89 -19.58 -0.72
N GLU A 540 -7.21 -20.84 -0.97
CA GLU A 540 -6.24 -21.84 -1.42
C GLU A 540 -5.63 -21.46 -2.77
N GLY A 541 -6.46 -21.07 -3.74
CA GLY A 541 -6.01 -20.62 -5.06
C GLY A 541 -5.13 -19.35 -4.97
N LEU A 542 -5.45 -18.43 -4.07
CA LEU A 542 -4.60 -17.26 -3.80
C LEU A 542 -3.22 -17.69 -3.29
N HIS A 543 -3.15 -18.56 -2.29
CA HIS A 543 -1.88 -19.01 -1.72
C HIS A 543 -1.05 -19.84 -2.71
N GLU A 544 -1.68 -20.65 -3.56
CA GLU A 544 -1.00 -21.37 -4.63
C GLU A 544 -0.46 -20.42 -5.72
N ALA A 545 -1.22 -19.38 -6.07
CA ALA A 545 -0.80 -18.41 -7.06
C ALA A 545 0.30 -17.48 -6.55
N CYS A 546 0.25 -17.07 -5.27
CA CYS A 546 1.12 -16.10 -4.62
C CYS A 546 1.80 -16.67 -3.36
N PRO A 547 2.61 -17.73 -3.46
CA PRO A 547 3.10 -18.50 -2.30
C PRO A 547 4.01 -17.70 -1.36
N ASN A 548 4.65 -16.65 -1.84
CA ASN A 548 5.56 -15.81 -1.07
C ASN A 548 4.87 -14.58 -0.42
N HIS A 549 3.55 -14.44 -0.58
CA HIS A 549 2.77 -13.32 -0.05
C HIS A 549 1.54 -13.83 0.71
N PRO A 550 1.76 -14.47 1.88
CA PRO A 550 0.70 -15.12 2.64
C PRO A 550 -0.18 -14.14 3.45
N GLY A 551 0.13 -12.84 3.44
CA GLY A 551 -0.65 -11.82 4.15
C GLY A 551 -2.02 -11.63 3.52
N ASP A 552 -3.05 -12.16 4.19
CA ASP A 552 -4.42 -12.31 3.68
C ASP A 552 -5.51 -11.88 4.69
N TRP A 553 -5.14 -11.12 5.72
CA TRP A 553 -6.00 -10.75 6.87
C TRP A 553 -7.33 -10.10 6.46
N TYR A 554 -7.38 -9.38 5.33
CA TYR A 554 -8.62 -8.77 4.82
C TYR A 554 -9.57 -9.79 4.20
N PHE A 555 -9.12 -11.02 3.92
CA PHE A 555 -9.94 -12.14 3.46
C PHE A 555 -10.28 -13.10 4.61
N THR A 556 -9.29 -13.46 5.42
CA THR A 556 -9.39 -14.51 6.45
C THR A 556 -9.66 -13.98 7.86
N GLY A 557 -9.32 -12.71 8.12
CA GLY A 557 -9.36 -12.11 9.46
C GLY A 557 -8.18 -12.52 10.36
N HIS A 558 -7.12 -13.15 9.81
CA HIS A 558 -5.90 -13.49 10.54
C HIS A 558 -4.90 -12.34 10.51
N TYR A 559 -5.06 -11.39 11.40
CA TYR A 559 -4.17 -10.23 11.46
C TYR A 559 -2.78 -10.62 11.97
N PRO A 560 -1.70 -10.16 11.30
CA PRO A 560 -0.33 -10.50 11.70
C PRO A 560 0.09 -9.83 13.01
N THR A 561 -0.50 -8.69 13.37
CA THR A 561 -0.13 -7.95 14.58
C THR A 561 -1.25 -7.92 15.61
N PRO A 562 -0.89 -7.86 16.92
CA PRO A 562 -1.87 -7.68 17.99
C PRO A 562 -2.77 -6.45 17.80
N GLY A 563 -2.22 -5.36 17.28
CA GLY A 563 -2.96 -4.13 17.01
C GLY A 563 -4.04 -4.31 15.95
N GLY A 564 -3.81 -5.15 14.93
CA GLY A 564 -4.83 -5.49 13.93
C GLY A 564 -6.04 -6.18 14.57
N ASN A 565 -5.82 -7.16 15.44
CA ASN A 565 -6.89 -7.82 16.20
C ASN A 565 -7.67 -6.85 17.10
N LYS A 566 -6.96 -5.94 17.78
CA LYS A 566 -7.58 -4.87 18.59
C LYS A 566 -8.51 -4.00 17.75
N LEU A 567 -8.01 -3.52 16.61
CA LEU A 567 -8.74 -2.57 15.77
C LEU A 567 -9.97 -3.19 15.09
N VAL A 568 -9.93 -4.44 14.64
CA VAL A 568 -11.09 -5.07 14.02
C VAL A 568 -12.22 -5.31 15.02
N ASN A 569 -11.91 -5.71 16.26
CA ASN A 569 -12.89 -5.84 17.33
C ASN A 569 -13.53 -4.47 17.66
N GLN A 570 -12.70 -3.41 17.73
CA GLN A 570 -13.20 -2.04 17.95
C GLN A 570 -14.08 -1.57 16.79
N ALA A 571 -13.72 -1.87 15.54
CA ALA A 571 -14.51 -1.52 14.37
C ALA A 571 -15.90 -2.17 14.41
N PHE A 572 -15.99 -3.44 14.82
CA PHE A 572 -17.27 -4.13 14.97
C PHE A 572 -18.14 -3.55 16.10
N ILE A 573 -17.54 -3.24 17.25
CA ILE A 573 -18.24 -2.57 18.35
C ILE A 573 -18.81 -1.23 17.86
N ASN A 574 -17.98 -0.41 17.19
CA ASN A 574 -18.40 0.88 16.67
C ASN A 574 -19.56 0.75 15.66
N TYR A 575 -19.51 -0.27 14.79
CA TYR A 575 -20.59 -0.57 13.84
C TYR A 575 -21.92 -0.87 14.56
N VAL A 576 -21.89 -1.76 15.55
CA VAL A 576 -23.10 -2.13 16.32
C VAL A 576 -23.64 -0.93 17.11
N ASP A 577 -22.78 -0.17 17.79
CA ASP A 577 -23.16 1.01 18.55
C ASP A 577 -23.80 2.09 17.66
N GLN A 578 -23.33 2.28 16.44
CA GLN A 578 -23.90 3.21 15.48
C GLN A 578 -25.28 2.72 14.97
N LYS A 579 -25.45 1.42 14.75
CA LYS A 579 -26.74 0.84 14.34
C LYS A 579 -27.79 1.04 15.43
N LEU A 580 -27.46 0.74 16.67
CA LEU A 580 -28.36 0.94 17.82
C LEU A 580 -28.79 2.41 18.00
N LYS A 581 -27.90 3.38 17.73
CA LYS A 581 -28.22 4.82 17.78
C LYS A 581 -29.16 5.28 16.66
N ARG A 582 -29.15 4.59 15.51
CA ARG A 582 -30.07 4.92 14.38
C ARG A 582 -31.45 4.35 14.54
N GLU A 583 -31.60 3.32 15.36
CA GLU A 583 -32.90 2.65 15.67
C GLU A 583 -33.63 3.28 16.89
N GLN A 584 -32.93 4.15 17.63
CA GLN A 584 -33.52 5.04 18.69
C GLN A 584 -33.93 6.40 18.10
#